data_411fa9adf33cbf4148b80c1769ac3baf
#
_entry.id   411fa9adf33cbf4148b80c1769ac3baf
#
_cell.length_a   1.000
_cell.length_b   1.000
_cell.length_c   1.000
_cell.angle_alpha   90.00
_cell.angle_beta   90.00
_cell.angle_gamma   90.00
#
_symmetry.space_group_name_H-M   'P 1'
#
loop_
_entity.id
_entity.type
_entity.pdbx_description
1 polymer ?
#
loop_
_entity_poly.entity_id
_entity_poly.type
_entity_poly.pdbx_seq_one_letter_code
_entity_poly.pdbx_strand_id
1 'polypeptide(L)'
;MSVTRLFITTAALAIGFSSVQAATVAYWRFEQGPANAVVPHAGADGAFSGTTPDVSGNGNSLSTWSPGGWAGYAYRSDVPATRIPQNGASNNFSVKNTGSYPAMFTSSAGSSPTGINVQTITPAQFTIEASYKPEASGTFRTVVCRDARYVATANGDLAALYLQVRPDDSVNISFTDVSGFTYSANTPPGWFYGFNNGSNPNAVGVPWYHLAAVSDGSTLKLYVNNLLVASTDMTTSGSPNRALAKGTVNGTDWNTGAWAVGRGLYAGGHTDRAFGLIDEVRISNSALAPSEFLFAPRPLIGNLNAVGGNLTFNVTGGQPGATCLVLRSINPAAPLSQWGPVASRVFDANGNFSFTTPITQDTPQHFFSLKATLLTSPPAGALTYSLAGGWETWPADVRARIIYAMDGAVAEYNRYGTFNEHITANYNPGVPTAQASFGGWLEFGSNPSYQQFRTALHETAHTLGVGTTWQWGANLSGGVWTGANGVAQIHAFDGPNAQVYSDGTHFWGLNGAGPYGLNYDNEGNTENFRRHVLMLAAFRKDMGLQ
;
A
#
# COMPACT_ATOMS: atom_id res chain seq x y z
N MET A 1 -33.23 -31.56 36.94
CA MET A 1 -32.65 -31.15 35.66
C MET A 1 -32.64 -29.61 35.62
N SER A 2 -31.51 -29.04 35.94
CA SER A 2 -31.35 -27.57 35.94
C SER A 2 -30.83 -27.15 34.55
N VAL A 3 -31.65 -26.40 33.82
CA VAL A 3 -31.26 -25.85 32.52
C VAL A 3 -30.47 -24.58 32.81
N THR A 4 -29.13 -24.67 32.77
CA THR A 4 -28.25 -23.52 32.85
C THR A 4 -28.32 -22.78 31.48
N ARG A 5 -29.00 -21.64 31.44
CA ARG A 5 -29.00 -20.77 30.26
C ARG A 5 -27.62 -20.10 30.13
N LEU A 6 -26.91 -20.45 29.09
CA LEU A 6 -25.67 -19.77 28.69
C LEU A 6 -26.03 -18.42 28.08
N PHE A 7 -25.76 -17.33 28.79
CA PHE A 7 -25.82 -15.99 28.23
C PHE A 7 -24.47 -15.68 27.53
N ILE A 8 -24.46 -15.69 26.21
CA ILE A 8 -23.33 -15.16 25.44
C ILE A 8 -23.59 -13.66 25.31
N THR A 9 -22.94 -12.88 26.17
CA THR A 9 -22.92 -11.43 26.04
C THR A 9 -21.74 -11.09 25.12
N THR A 10 -22.02 -10.73 23.89
CA THR A 10 -21.05 -10.10 22.97
C THR A 10 -20.79 -8.67 23.43
N ALA A 11 -19.96 -8.50 24.44
CA ALA A 11 -19.37 -7.21 24.74
C ALA A 11 -18.19 -7.03 23.78
N ALA A 12 -18.38 -6.29 22.70
CA ALA A 12 -17.28 -5.70 21.94
C ALA A 12 -16.61 -4.66 22.85
N LEU A 13 -15.69 -5.11 23.72
CA LEU A 13 -14.88 -4.23 24.52
C LEU A 13 -13.84 -3.61 23.57
N ALA A 14 -14.12 -2.42 23.07
CA ALA A 14 -13.12 -1.55 22.50
C ALA A 14 -12.16 -1.17 23.64
N ILE A 15 -11.13 -1.99 23.87
CA ILE A 15 -10.04 -1.65 24.78
C ILE A 15 -9.29 -0.51 24.07
N GLY A 16 -9.57 0.70 24.49
CA GLY A 16 -8.75 1.85 24.17
C GLY A 16 -7.36 1.59 24.73
N PHE A 17 -6.42 1.28 23.86
CA PHE A 17 -5.02 1.41 24.20
C PHE A 17 -4.77 2.90 24.45
N SER A 18 -4.56 3.31 25.69
CA SER A 18 -3.79 4.50 25.98
C SER A 18 -2.31 4.21 25.73
N SER A 19 -1.95 3.90 24.47
CA SER A 19 -0.66 4.33 23.98
C SER A 19 -0.66 5.85 24.12
N VAL A 20 0.43 6.46 24.53
CA VAL A 20 0.64 7.89 24.27
C VAL A 20 0.34 8.02 22.79
N GLN A 21 -0.85 8.53 22.49
CA GLN A 21 -1.34 8.57 21.11
C GLN A 21 -0.40 9.52 20.43
N ALA A 22 0.47 8.99 19.60
CA ALA A 22 1.35 9.76 18.76
C ALA A 22 0.47 10.85 18.15
N ALA A 23 0.75 12.11 18.46
CA ALA A 23 -0.22 13.15 18.25
C ALA A 23 -0.43 13.34 16.75
N THR A 24 -1.55 12.85 16.24
CA THR A 24 -2.04 13.24 14.93
C THR A 24 -2.26 14.74 14.95
N VAL A 25 -1.54 15.45 14.11
CA VAL A 25 -1.60 16.92 14.05
C VAL A 25 -2.64 17.38 13.06
N ALA A 26 -2.79 16.66 11.95
CA ALA A 26 -3.84 16.89 10.95
C ALA A 26 -4.26 15.56 10.31
N TYR A 27 -5.55 15.44 9.99
CA TYR A 27 -6.09 14.26 9.33
C TYR A 27 -7.27 14.64 8.44
N TRP A 28 -7.11 14.47 7.12
CA TRP A 28 -8.11 14.82 6.11
C TRP A 28 -8.62 13.55 5.43
N ARG A 29 -9.94 13.34 5.51
CA ARG A 29 -10.61 12.11 5.09
C ARG A 29 -11.42 12.24 3.79
N PHE A 30 -11.70 13.45 3.35
CA PHE A 30 -12.45 13.77 2.13
C PHE A 30 -13.88 13.21 2.06
N GLU A 31 -14.52 12.99 3.20
CA GLU A 31 -15.84 12.34 3.34
C GLU A 31 -17.05 13.27 3.14
N GLN A 32 -16.88 14.46 2.60
CA GLN A 32 -17.95 15.47 2.48
C GLN A 32 -18.86 15.25 1.26
N GLY A 33 -18.48 14.37 0.29
CA GLY A 33 -19.27 13.92 -0.87
C GLY A 33 -20.42 14.80 -1.34
N PRO A 34 -21.30 14.34 -2.19
CA PRO A 34 -21.38 13.00 -2.79
C PRO A 34 -20.40 12.78 -3.95
N ALA A 35 -20.31 11.52 -4.42
CA ALA A 35 -19.48 11.17 -5.56
C ALA A 35 -19.80 12.05 -6.78
N ASN A 36 -18.74 12.47 -7.49
CA ASN A 36 -18.74 13.39 -8.63
C ASN A 36 -19.09 14.86 -8.33
N ALA A 37 -19.44 15.19 -7.09
CA ALA A 37 -19.55 16.59 -6.71
C ALA A 37 -18.18 17.27 -6.74
N VAL A 38 -18.16 18.53 -7.15
CA VAL A 38 -16.96 19.37 -7.08
C VAL A 38 -16.69 19.69 -5.60
N VAL A 39 -15.46 19.55 -5.16
CA VAL A 39 -15.06 20.00 -3.83
C VAL A 39 -15.21 21.53 -3.81
N PRO A 40 -15.97 22.11 -2.88
CA PRO A 40 -16.19 23.55 -2.84
C PRO A 40 -14.85 24.29 -2.79
N HIS A 41 -14.69 25.29 -3.62
CA HIS A 41 -13.51 26.15 -3.66
C HIS A 41 -13.92 27.63 -3.53
N ALA A 42 -12.98 28.44 -3.12
CA ALA A 42 -13.20 29.87 -3.11
C ALA A 42 -13.32 30.40 -4.53
N GLY A 43 -14.37 31.15 -4.79
CA GLY A 43 -14.70 31.64 -6.13
C GLY A 43 -13.79 32.75 -6.65
N ALA A 44 -12.86 33.26 -5.86
CA ALA A 44 -11.90 34.30 -6.23
C ALA A 44 -10.50 33.91 -5.75
N ASP A 45 -9.49 34.39 -6.48
CA ASP A 45 -8.09 34.22 -6.10
C ASP A 45 -7.85 34.66 -4.64
N GLY A 46 -7.35 33.76 -3.81
CA GLY A 46 -6.94 34.05 -2.45
C GLY A 46 -8.00 33.95 -1.35
N ALA A 47 -9.24 33.56 -1.63
CA ALA A 47 -10.22 33.31 -0.58
C ALA A 47 -10.11 31.87 -0.07
N PHE A 48 -9.95 31.73 1.25
CA PHE A 48 -9.85 30.44 1.93
C PHE A 48 -11.22 29.96 2.37
N SER A 49 -11.63 28.78 1.99
CA SER A 49 -12.94 28.25 2.32
C SER A 49 -12.96 27.19 3.44
N GLY A 50 -11.82 26.66 3.85
CA GLY A 50 -11.74 25.65 4.91
C GLY A 50 -12.66 24.43 4.67
N THR A 51 -12.83 24.02 3.44
CA THR A 51 -13.89 23.13 2.99
C THR A 51 -13.65 21.65 3.30
N THR A 52 -12.39 21.25 3.52
CA THR A 52 -12.05 19.89 3.95
C THR A 52 -11.66 19.92 5.43
N PRO A 53 -12.51 19.41 6.32
CA PRO A 53 -12.26 19.48 7.76
C PRO A 53 -11.08 18.59 8.17
N ASP A 54 -10.34 19.07 9.17
CA ASP A 54 -9.38 18.29 9.92
C ASP A 54 -10.12 17.50 11.01
N VAL A 55 -10.11 16.18 10.93
CA VAL A 55 -10.77 15.31 11.92
C VAL A 55 -9.86 14.93 13.09
N SER A 56 -8.63 15.45 13.14
CA SER A 56 -7.72 15.25 14.28
C SER A 56 -8.14 16.00 15.54
N GLY A 57 -9.02 17.00 15.40
CA GLY A 57 -9.44 17.89 16.47
C GLY A 57 -8.57 19.14 16.63
N ASN A 58 -7.49 19.30 15.86
CA ASN A 58 -6.60 20.47 15.94
C ASN A 58 -7.06 21.65 15.07
N GLY A 59 -8.04 21.46 14.18
CA GLY A 59 -8.62 22.52 13.36
C GLY A 59 -7.78 22.94 12.15
N ASN A 60 -6.87 22.11 11.69
CA ASN A 60 -6.02 22.35 10.53
C ASN A 60 -6.73 22.00 9.21
N SER A 61 -7.88 22.60 8.94
CA SER A 61 -8.68 22.33 7.73
C SER A 61 -7.94 22.71 6.45
N LEU A 62 -8.24 22.00 5.35
CA LEU A 62 -7.77 22.38 4.02
C LEU A 62 -8.76 23.33 3.36
N SER A 63 -8.21 24.33 2.71
CA SER A 63 -8.91 25.16 1.73
C SER A 63 -8.59 24.68 0.34
N THR A 64 -9.58 24.67 -0.53
CA THR A 64 -9.38 24.34 -1.95
C THR A 64 -9.34 25.65 -2.73
N TRP A 65 -8.28 25.83 -3.51
CA TRP A 65 -8.09 26.95 -4.39
C TRP A 65 -8.11 26.49 -5.85
N SER A 66 -8.79 27.23 -6.69
CA SER A 66 -8.78 27.03 -8.13
C SER A 66 -9.00 28.39 -8.81
N PRO A 67 -8.19 28.79 -9.79
CA PRO A 67 -8.36 30.08 -10.47
C PRO A 67 -9.70 30.15 -11.21
N GLY A 68 -10.34 31.29 -11.13
CA GLY A 68 -11.40 31.80 -11.96
C GLY A 68 -12.31 30.81 -12.71
N GLY A 69 -13.08 29.95 -11.99
CA GLY A 69 -14.04 29.04 -12.61
C GLY A 69 -13.47 27.77 -13.22
N TRP A 70 -12.19 27.49 -13.03
CA TRP A 70 -11.57 26.25 -13.50
C TRP A 70 -11.99 25.07 -12.60
N ALA A 71 -12.09 23.88 -13.22
CA ALA A 71 -12.36 22.66 -12.46
C ALA A 71 -11.27 22.45 -11.40
N GLY A 72 -11.69 22.20 -10.17
CA GLY A 72 -10.82 21.97 -9.02
C GLY A 72 -10.61 20.50 -8.71
N TYR A 73 -11.05 20.10 -7.52
CA TYR A 73 -11.14 18.71 -7.11
C TYR A 73 -12.57 18.22 -7.18
N ALA A 74 -12.76 16.94 -7.41
CA ALA A 74 -14.06 16.29 -7.31
C ALA A 74 -13.96 15.03 -6.45
N TYR A 75 -15.01 14.77 -5.68
CA TYR A 75 -15.14 13.53 -4.91
C TYR A 75 -15.33 12.33 -5.83
N ARG A 76 -14.81 11.18 -5.42
CA ARG A 76 -14.97 9.90 -6.13
C ARG A 76 -15.34 8.81 -5.13
N SER A 77 -16.16 7.85 -5.56
CA SER A 77 -16.50 6.66 -4.76
C SER A 77 -15.46 5.55 -4.83
N ASP A 78 -14.42 5.72 -5.63
CA ASP A 78 -13.28 4.82 -5.67
C ASP A 78 -12.36 5.15 -4.48
N VAL A 79 -12.26 4.23 -3.53
CA VAL A 79 -11.54 4.40 -2.25
C VAL A 79 -10.61 3.22 -2.00
N PRO A 80 -9.54 3.38 -1.23
CA PRO A 80 -8.58 2.30 -0.96
C PRO A 80 -9.17 1.12 -0.19
N ALA A 81 -10.14 1.38 0.66
CA ALA A 81 -10.94 0.39 1.37
C ALA A 81 -12.20 1.06 1.90
N THR A 82 -13.30 0.32 2.02
CA THR A 82 -14.58 0.85 2.54
C THR A 82 -14.57 1.12 4.05
N ARG A 83 -13.53 0.67 4.74
CA ARG A 83 -13.25 0.96 6.15
C ARG A 83 -11.77 1.14 6.36
N ILE A 84 -11.43 2.10 7.21
CA ILE A 84 -10.04 2.32 7.63
C ILE A 84 -9.67 1.28 8.68
N PRO A 85 -8.70 0.38 8.43
CA PRO A 85 -8.37 -0.70 9.36
C PRO A 85 -8.02 -0.21 10.76
N GLN A 86 -7.29 0.90 10.88
CA GLN A 86 -6.78 1.40 12.15
C GLN A 86 -7.87 1.87 13.10
N ASN A 87 -8.92 2.51 12.63
CA ASN A 87 -9.95 3.12 13.47
C ASN A 87 -11.38 2.61 13.19
N GLY A 88 -11.56 1.76 12.17
CA GLY A 88 -12.86 1.19 11.79
C GLY A 88 -13.83 2.18 11.15
N ALA A 89 -13.40 3.41 10.87
CA ALA A 89 -14.24 4.42 10.27
C ALA A 89 -14.64 4.04 8.84
N SER A 90 -15.88 4.33 8.44
CA SER A 90 -16.33 4.15 7.06
C SER A 90 -15.58 5.09 6.14
N ASN A 91 -15.21 4.62 4.97
CA ASN A 91 -14.53 5.36 3.92
C ASN A 91 -15.33 5.24 2.63
N ASN A 92 -15.87 6.35 2.15
CA ASN A 92 -16.84 6.38 1.07
C ASN A 92 -16.36 7.21 -0.12
N PHE A 93 -15.46 8.17 0.11
CA PHE A 93 -15.03 9.10 -0.91
C PHE A 93 -13.54 9.40 -0.83
N SER A 94 -12.95 9.54 -1.99
CA SER A 94 -11.62 10.10 -2.23
C SER A 94 -11.74 11.40 -3.02
N VAL A 95 -10.64 12.10 -3.26
CA VAL A 95 -10.60 13.27 -4.12
C VAL A 95 -9.70 13.05 -5.32
N LYS A 96 -10.15 13.59 -6.47
CA LYS A 96 -9.41 13.62 -7.71
C LYS A 96 -9.19 15.05 -8.15
N ASN A 97 -7.96 15.41 -8.49
CA ASN A 97 -7.66 16.66 -9.14
C ASN A 97 -8.16 16.62 -10.59
N THR A 98 -9.15 17.44 -10.93
CA THR A 98 -9.80 17.48 -12.25
C THR A 98 -9.36 18.66 -13.11
N GLY A 99 -8.61 19.62 -12.55
CA GLY A 99 -8.16 20.83 -13.24
C GLY A 99 -6.65 20.92 -13.43
N SER A 100 -6.20 21.98 -14.09
CA SER A 100 -4.79 22.21 -14.34
C SER A 100 -4.04 22.87 -13.18
N TYR A 101 -4.72 23.71 -12.40
CA TYR A 101 -4.09 24.53 -11.36
C TYR A 101 -4.63 24.39 -9.95
N PRO A 102 -5.63 23.57 -9.62
CA PRO A 102 -6.18 23.54 -8.27
C PRO A 102 -5.16 23.05 -7.26
N ALA A 103 -5.24 23.58 -6.05
CA ALA A 103 -4.47 23.16 -4.88
C ALA A 103 -5.40 23.02 -3.66
N MET A 104 -5.11 22.08 -2.79
CA MET A 104 -5.68 21.99 -1.45
C MET A 104 -4.57 22.27 -0.46
N PHE A 105 -4.76 23.22 0.45
CA PHE A 105 -3.71 23.63 1.39
C PHE A 105 -4.27 24.13 2.71
N THR A 106 -3.47 24.03 3.78
CA THR A 106 -3.83 24.58 5.09
C THR A 106 -3.77 26.09 5.06
N SER A 107 -4.79 26.75 5.60
CA SER A 107 -4.78 28.20 5.81
C SER A 107 -4.20 28.56 7.17
N SER A 108 -3.57 29.75 7.28
CA SER A 108 -3.01 30.24 8.53
C SER A 108 -4.03 30.50 9.64
N ALA A 109 -5.32 30.48 9.29
CA ALA A 109 -6.43 30.76 10.21
C ALA A 109 -7.03 29.51 10.87
N GLY A 110 -6.49 28.32 10.64
CA GLY A 110 -7.23 27.06 10.82
C GLY A 110 -7.01 26.31 12.11
N SER A 111 -6.16 26.73 13.04
CA SER A 111 -6.01 25.96 14.27
C SER A 111 -7.09 26.31 15.31
N SER A 112 -7.64 25.27 15.96
CA SER A 112 -8.41 25.46 17.21
C SER A 112 -7.57 26.24 18.22
N PRO A 113 -8.14 27.10 19.05
CA PRO A 113 -7.40 27.82 20.08
C PRO A 113 -6.58 26.93 21.03
N THR A 114 -6.93 25.65 21.13
CA THR A 114 -6.25 24.66 21.99
C THR A 114 -5.53 23.60 21.18
N GLY A 115 -5.63 23.63 19.84
CA GLY A 115 -5.05 22.64 18.94
C GLY A 115 -3.63 22.99 18.49
N ILE A 116 -2.92 21.99 17.96
CA ILE A 116 -1.60 22.17 17.37
C ILE A 116 -1.78 22.74 15.96
N ASN A 117 -1.18 23.90 15.70
CA ASN A 117 -1.14 24.46 14.35
C ASN A 117 -0.04 23.76 13.54
N VAL A 118 -0.46 22.97 12.54
CA VAL A 118 0.45 22.19 11.68
C VAL A 118 1.43 23.06 10.88
N GLN A 119 1.10 24.33 10.65
CA GLN A 119 1.96 25.26 9.91
C GLN A 119 3.13 25.77 10.74
N THR A 120 2.98 25.87 12.07
CA THR A 120 3.98 26.50 12.93
C THR A 120 5.01 25.54 13.50
N ILE A 121 4.68 24.24 13.57
CA ILE A 121 5.56 23.26 14.18
C ILE A 121 6.74 22.88 13.27
N THR A 122 7.87 22.56 13.89
CA THR A 122 9.06 21.97 13.26
C THR A 122 9.36 20.64 13.96
N PRO A 123 8.62 19.58 13.65
CA PRO A 123 8.71 18.33 14.40
C PRO A 123 10.08 17.68 14.21
N ALA A 124 10.71 17.23 15.30
CA ALA A 124 11.94 16.46 15.28
C ALA A 124 11.72 15.03 14.75
N GLN A 125 10.53 14.53 14.92
CA GLN A 125 10.04 13.27 14.37
C GLN A 125 8.70 13.50 13.71
N PHE A 126 8.41 12.75 12.64
CA PHE A 126 7.12 12.87 11.97
C PHE A 126 6.74 11.60 11.24
N THR A 127 5.44 11.45 11.00
CA THR A 127 4.89 10.51 10.05
C THR A 127 3.89 11.21 9.16
N ILE A 128 3.99 11.00 7.86
CA ILE A 128 3.08 11.51 6.84
C ILE A 128 2.53 10.31 6.10
N GLU A 129 1.20 10.18 6.07
CA GLU A 129 0.50 9.10 5.40
C GLU A 129 -0.46 9.66 4.36
N ALA A 130 -0.59 8.97 3.26
CA ALA A 130 -1.60 9.24 2.24
C ALA A 130 -1.92 7.95 1.47
N SER A 131 -3.17 7.73 1.12
CA SER A 131 -3.54 6.77 0.10
C SER A 131 -3.55 7.46 -1.25
N TYR A 132 -2.90 6.85 -2.23
CA TYR A 132 -2.76 7.40 -3.58
C TYR A 132 -3.01 6.34 -4.64
N LYS A 133 -3.86 6.68 -5.61
CA LYS A 133 -4.09 5.89 -6.82
C LYS A 133 -3.66 6.71 -8.01
N PRO A 134 -2.46 6.45 -8.60
CA PRO A 134 -1.94 7.26 -9.70
C PRO A 134 -2.74 7.06 -11.00
N GLU A 135 -2.81 8.09 -11.84
CA GLU A 135 -3.46 8.06 -13.16
C GLU A 135 -2.59 8.57 -14.32
N ALA A 136 -1.36 8.97 -14.02
CA ALA A 136 -0.42 9.45 -15.04
C ALA A 136 1.01 9.05 -14.68
N SER A 137 1.92 9.16 -15.62
CA SER A 137 3.35 8.91 -15.47
C SER A 137 4.19 9.93 -16.25
N GLY A 138 5.51 9.84 -16.15
CA GLY A 138 6.43 10.68 -16.91
C GLY A 138 6.53 12.13 -16.41
N THR A 139 5.89 12.47 -15.29
CA THR A 139 5.94 13.81 -14.69
C THR A 139 6.07 13.69 -13.17
N PHE A 140 6.50 14.76 -12.51
CA PHE A 140 6.39 14.85 -11.06
C PHE A 140 4.92 14.88 -10.64
N ARG A 141 4.57 14.16 -9.56
CA ARG A 141 3.22 14.02 -9.02
C ARG A 141 3.31 14.10 -7.51
N THR A 142 3.05 15.28 -6.96
CA THR A 142 3.15 15.50 -5.52
C THR A 142 1.83 15.17 -4.84
N VAL A 143 1.86 14.19 -3.94
CA VAL A 143 0.70 13.76 -3.15
C VAL A 143 0.51 14.65 -1.94
N VAL A 144 1.60 14.88 -1.18
CA VAL A 144 1.63 15.80 -0.04
C VAL A 144 2.92 16.61 -0.09
N CYS A 145 2.83 17.92 0.11
CA CYS A 145 4.00 18.77 0.29
C CYS A 145 3.83 19.75 1.44
N ARG A 146 4.93 20.34 1.89
CA ARG A 146 4.96 21.40 2.87
C ARG A 146 5.73 22.58 2.33
N ASP A 147 5.11 23.72 2.30
CA ASP A 147 5.54 25.09 1.98
C ASP A 147 6.98 25.31 1.46
N ALA A 148 7.16 26.48 0.89
CA ALA A 148 8.41 26.90 0.31
C ALA A 148 9.53 27.01 1.32
N ARG A 149 10.66 26.45 0.94
CA ARG A 149 11.97 26.83 1.44
C ARG A 149 12.63 27.70 0.39
N TYR A 150 13.11 28.86 0.77
CA TYR A 150 13.98 29.63 -0.11
C TYR A 150 15.29 28.88 -0.28
N VAL A 151 15.58 28.47 -1.49
CA VAL A 151 16.90 28.00 -1.90
C VAL A 151 17.46 29.11 -2.79
N ALA A 152 18.57 29.71 -2.40
CA ALA A 152 19.31 30.68 -3.21
C ALA A 152 19.95 29.97 -4.42
N THR A 153 19.15 29.35 -5.26
CA THR A 153 19.52 28.65 -6.48
C THR A 153 18.75 29.25 -7.65
N ALA A 154 19.19 28.95 -8.87
CA ALA A 154 18.51 29.37 -10.09
C ALA A 154 17.05 28.86 -10.19
N ASN A 155 16.64 27.91 -9.34
CA ASN A 155 15.33 27.27 -9.38
C ASN A 155 14.28 27.90 -8.44
N GLY A 156 14.64 28.95 -7.67
CA GLY A 156 13.72 29.64 -6.77
C GLY A 156 13.26 28.81 -5.57
N ASP A 157 12.03 29.05 -5.12
CA ASP A 157 11.49 28.42 -3.93
C ASP A 157 11.11 26.96 -4.16
N LEU A 158 11.54 26.10 -3.24
CA LEU A 158 11.20 24.67 -3.23
C LEU A 158 10.43 24.35 -1.96
N ALA A 159 9.53 23.39 -2.01
CA ALA A 159 8.83 22.90 -0.83
C ALA A 159 9.82 22.30 0.19
N ALA A 160 9.53 22.54 1.48
CA ALA A 160 10.33 21.98 2.56
C ALA A 160 10.18 20.46 2.67
N LEU A 161 9.11 19.89 2.13
CA LEU A 161 8.87 18.45 2.04
C LEU A 161 8.08 18.10 0.79
N TYR A 162 8.46 16.98 0.16
CA TYR A 162 7.71 16.31 -0.90
C TYR A 162 7.52 14.84 -0.58
N LEU A 163 6.29 14.38 -0.48
CA LEU A 163 5.90 12.98 -0.68
C LEU A 163 5.28 12.90 -2.07
N GLN A 164 6.01 12.30 -3.01
CA GLN A 164 5.69 12.41 -4.44
C GLN A 164 6.08 11.16 -5.22
N VAL A 165 5.60 11.09 -6.45
CA VAL A 165 6.10 10.18 -7.48
C VAL A 165 6.87 11.00 -8.52
N ARG A 166 8.06 10.54 -8.89
CA ARG A 166 8.94 11.23 -9.83
C ARG A 166 8.63 10.85 -11.28
N PRO A 167 9.18 11.55 -12.28
CA PRO A 167 8.97 11.24 -13.69
C PRO A 167 9.39 9.82 -14.10
N ASP A 168 10.33 9.22 -13.37
CA ASP A 168 10.78 7.84 -13.55
C ASP A 168 9.89 6.82 -12.82
N ASP A 169 8.72 7.24 -12.34
CA ASP A 169 7.77 6.46 -11.57
C ASP A 169 8.31 5.88 -10.24
N SER A 170 9.41 6.42 -9.72
CA SER A 170 9.85 6.14 -8.35
C SER A 170 9.02 6.91 -7.34
N VAL A 171 8.73 6.29 -6.19
CA VAL A 171 8.16 6.98 -5.02
C VAL A 171 9.28 7.65 -4.25
N ASN A 172 9.07 8.89 -3.89
CA ASN A 172 10.06 9.71 -3.20
C ASN A 172 9.45 10.37 -1.98
N ILE A 173 10.18 10.33 -0.88
CA ILE A 173 10.08 11.30 0.20
C ILE A 173 11.37 12.12 0.22
N SER A 174 11.25 13.42 0.22
CA SER A 174 12.37 14.31 0.51
C SER A 174 11.93 15.43 1.43
N PHE A 175 12.79 15.84 2.33
CA PHE A 175 12.55 17.01 3.17
C PHE A 175 13.84 17.74 3.50
N THR A 176 13.70 19.02 3.84
CA THR A 176 14.79 19.84 4.36
C THR A 176 14.58 20.09 5.84
N ASP A 177 15.63 19.94 6.63
CA ASP A 177 15.61 20.23 8.05
C ASP A 177 15.80 21.73 8.36
N VAL A 178 15.59 22.10 9.62
CA VAL A 178 15.74 23.49 10.08
C VAL A 178 17.16 24.01 9.96
N SER A 179 18.16 23.15 9.80
CA SER A 179 19.56 23.50 9.57
C SER A 179 19.90 23.65 8.09
N GLY A 180 18.97 23.36 7.18
CA GLY A 180 19.13 23.50 5.74
C GLY A 180 19.63 22.25 5.00
N PHE A 181 19.78 21.12 5.68
CA PHE A 181 20.17 19.86 5.04
C PHE A 181 18.95 19.16 4.45
N THR A 182 19.10 18.60 3.26
CA THR A 182 18.03 17.87 2.55
C THR A 182 18.30 16.38 2.59
N TYR A 183 17.28 15.60 2.92
CA TYR A 183 17.28 14.15 2.96
C TYR A 183 16.28 13.60 1.96
N SER A 184 16.57 12.43 1.41
CA SER A 184 15.70 11.77 0.44
C SER A 184 15.78 10.26 0.58
N ALA A 185 14.61 9.60 0.53
CA ALA A 185 14.51 8.16 0.39
C ALA A 185 13.61 7.85 -0.81
N ASN A 186 14.11 7.00 -1.73
CA ASN A 186 13.45 6.72 -3.00
C ASN A 186 13.34 5.22 -3.23
N THR A 187 12.24 4.77 -3.82
CA THR A 187 12.20 3.47 -4.47
C THR A 187 13.07 3.48 -5.73
N PRO A 188 13.41 2.32 -6.30
CA PRO A 188 13.93 2.27 -7.66
C PRO A 188 12.98 2.94 -8.68
N PRO A 189 13.51 3.37 -9.84
CA PRO A 189 12.69 3.85 -10.95
C PRO A 189 11.64 2.83 -11.36
N GLY A 190 10.48 3.31 -11.82
CA GLY A 190 9.41 2.47 -12.34
C GLY A 190 8.57 1.74 -11.27
N TRP A 191 8.62 2.12 -10.01
CA TRP A 191 7.83 1.49 -8.94
C TRP A 191 6.32 1.45 -9.22
N PHE A 192 5.77 2.49 -9.84
CA PHE A 192 4.40 2.55 -10.31
C PHE A 192 4.27 2.18 -11.80
N TYR A 193 5.11 1.33 -12.28
CA TYR A 193 5.25 0.98 -13.68
C TYR A 193 4.06 0.16 -14.17
N GLY A 194 3.10 0.25 -14.41
CA GLY A 194 1.91 -0.38 -14.99
C GLY A 194 1.02 0.67 -15.65
N PHE A 195 1.40 1.94 -15.44
CA PHE A 195 0.68 3.10 -15.91
C PHE A 195 1.05 3.50 -17.33
N ASN A 196 2.26 3.17 -17.73
CA ASN A 196 2.95 3.83 -18.82
C ASN A 196 2.77 3.19 -20.18
N ASN A 197 1.80 2.34 -20.41
CA ASN A 197 1.58 1.90 -21.78
C ASN A 197 0.74 2.89 -22.61
N GLY A 198 0.83 4.17 -22.31
CA GLY A 198 0.48 5.29 -23.20
C GLY A 198 -0.98 5.40 -23.66
N SER A 199 -1.84 4.46 -23.27
CA SER A 199 -3.12 4.28 -23.96
C SER A 199 -4.35 4.49 -23.11
N ASN A 200 -4.27 4.46 -21.79
CA ASN A 200 -5.47 4.67 -20.97
C ASN A 200 -5.17 5.05 -19.51
N PRO A 201 -5.18 6.35 -19.18
CA PRO A 201 -5.11 6.80 -17.78
C PRO A 201 -6.31 6.36 -16.92
N ASN A 202 -7.34 5.81 -17.54
CA ASN A 202 -8.51 5.25 -16.87
C ASN A 202 -8.48 3.72 -16.88
N ALA A 203 -7.30 3.11 -17.03
CA ALA A 203 -7.18 1.66 -17.00
C ALA A 203 -7.83 1.12 -15.72
N VAL A 204 -8.90 0.36 -15.91
CA VAL A 204 -9.54 -0.40 -14.83
C VAL A 204 -8.46 -1.30 -14.22
N GLY A 205 -8.26 -1.19 -12.91
CA GLY A 205 -7.38 -2.10 -12.20
C GLY A 205 -6.09 -1.51 -11.61
N VAL A 206 -5.87 -0.19 -11.71
CA VAL A 206 -4.77 0.41 -10.96
C VAL A 206 -5.03 0.32 -9.47
N PRO A 207 -4.09 -0.24 -8.68
CA PRO A 207 -4.29 -0.37 -7.26
C PRO A 207 -4.12 0.96 -6.54
N TRP A 208 -4.77 1.05 -5.39
CA TRP A 208 -4.44 2.04 -4.40
C TRP A 208 -3.15 1.66 -3.66
N TYR A 209 -2.35 2.65 -3.38
CA TYR A 209 -1.14 2.51 -2.56
C TYR A 209 -1.29 3.34 -1.29
N HIS A 210 -1.05 2.74 -0.14
CA HIS A 210 -0.85 3.47 1.08
C HIS A 210 0.63 3.84 1.19
N LEU A 211 0.92 5.12 1.18
CA LEU A 211 2.26 5.68 1.32
C LEU A 211 2.43 6.19 2.74
N ALA A 212 3.54 5.85 3.38
CA ALA A 212 3.91 6.43 4.67
C ALA A 212 5.38 6.82 4.69
N ALA A 213 5.66 8.07 5.05
CA ALA A 213 7.00 8.60 5.24
C ALA A 213 7.23 8.85 6.73
N VAL A 214 8.27 8.25 7.29
CA VAL A 214 8.57 8.32 8.73
C VAL A 214 9.98 8.84 8.93
N SER A 215 10.13 9.89 9.72
CA SER A 215 11.42 10.35 10.26
C SER A 215 11.44 10.14 11.78
N ASP A 216 12.39 9.40 12.28
CA ASP A 216 12.63 9.22 13.71
C ASP A 216 13.73 10.18 14.27
N GLY A 217 14.17 11.16 13.44
CA GLY A 217 15.24 12.10 13.74
C GLY A 217 16.63 11.57 13.40
N SER A 218 16.76 10.27 13.14
CA SER A 218 18.02 9.62 12.74
C SER A 218 17.93 8.98 11.37
N THR A 219 16.79 8.40 11.05
CA THR A 219 16.53 7.69 9.80
C THR A 219 15.26 8.22 9.16
N LEU A 220 15.30 8.47 7.86
CA LEU A 220 14.12 8.71 7.02
C LEU A 220 13.74 7.39 6.35
N LYS A 221 12.49 6.96 6.53
CA LYS A 221 11.95 5.70 6.02
C LYS A 221 10.75 5.95 5.14
N LEU A 222 10.67 5.23 4.02
CA LEU A 222 9.52 5.23 3.12
C LEU A 222 8.88 3.85 3.12
N TYR A 223 7.58 3.82 3.37
CA TYR A 223 6.77 2.60 3.33
C TYR A 223 5.73 2.70 2.22
N VAL A 224 5.50 1.58 1.55
CA VAL A 224 4.38 1.39 0.62
C VAL A 224 3.61 0.15 1.06
N ASN A 225 2.31 0.29 1.27
CA ASN A 225 1.43 -0.78 1.76
C ASN A 225 1.98 -1.47 3.04
N ASN A 226 2.46 -0.66 3.98
CA ASN A 226 3.08 -1.05 5.26
C ASN A 226 4.45 -1.76 5.15
N LEU A 227 5.00 -1.94 3.96
CA LEU A 227 6.33 -2.51 3.77
C LEU A 227 7.38 -1.41 3.63
N LEU A 228 8.50 -1.55 4.33
CA LEU A 228 9.65 -0.65 4.17
C LEU A 228 10.27 -0.86 2.79
N VAL A 229 10.26 0.19 1.96
CA VAL A 229 10.75 0.13 0.56
C VAL A 229 12.01 0.94 0.34
N ALA A 230 12.28 1.93 1.18
CA ALA A 230 13.50 2.73 1.14
C ALA A 230 13.80 3.33 2.50
N SER A 231 15.09 3.57 2.78
CA SER A 231 15.52 4.28 3.98
C SER A 231 16.82 5.05 3.74
N THR A 232 17.01 6.12 4.52
CA THR A 232 18.22 6.96 4.48
C THR A 232 18.68 7.26 5.89
N ASP A 233 19.94 6.99 6.19
CA ASP A 233 20.58 7.42 7.43
C ASP A 233 20.87 8.92 7.35
N MET A 234 20.24 9.68 8.23
CA MET A 234 20.41 11.14 8.29
C MET A 234 21.56 11.57 9.22
N THR A 235 22.09 10.66 10.01
CA THR A 235 23.13 10.99 11.02
C THR A 235 24.46 11.40 10.39
N THR A 236 24.70 10.95 9.18
CA THR A 236 25.95 11.21 8.42
C THR A 236 26.02 12.61 7.81
N SER A 237 24.91 13.37 7.83
CA SER A 237 24.84 14.70 7.20
C SER A 237 25.63 15.79 7.92
N GLY A 238 25.95 15.60 9.19
CA GLY A 238 26.52 16.66 10.03
C GLY A 238 25.52 17.72 10.49
N SER A 239 24.22 17.56 10.19
CA SER A 239 23.19 18.50 10.64
C SER A 239 23.06 18.52 12.17
N PRO A 240 23.11 19.70 12.80
CA PRO A 240 22.91 19.84 14.25
C PRO A 240 21.45 19.68 14.67
N ASN A 241 20.49 19.88 13.76
CA ASN A 241 19.06 19.75 14.06
C ASN A 241 18.28 19.26 12.83
N ARG A 242 17.86 18.00 12.86
CA ARG A 242 17.16 17.31 11.76
C ARG A 242 15.64 17.46 11.81
N ALA A 243 15.09 18.39 12.60
CA ALA A 243 13.66 18.66 12.61
C ALA A 243 13.20 19.18 11.23
N LEU A 244 12.00 18.80 10.81
CA LEU A 244 11.41 19.26 9.55
C LEU A 244 11.26 20.78 9.53
N ALA A 245 11.86 21.45 8.56
CA ALA A 245 11.70 22.88 8.36
C ALA A 245 10.26 23.23 7.95
N LYS A 246 9.83 24.44 8.26
CA LYS A 246 8.55 25.00 7.77
C LYS A 246 8.72 25.95 6.58
N GLY A 247 9.94 26.07 6.04
CA GLY A 247 10.28 27.07 5.05
C GLY A 247 10.48 28.47 5.63
N THR A 248 11.07 29.38 4.85
CA THR A 248 11.38 30.76 5.26
C THR A 248 10.74 31.80 4.35
N VAL A 249 10.24 31.39 3.20
CA VAL A 249 9.61 32.25 2.20
C VAL A 249 8.26 31.66 1.81
N ASN A 250 7.26 32.54 1.64
CA ASN A 250 5.96 32.14 1.13
C ASN A 250 6.07 31.66 -0.30
N GLY A 251 5.32 30.62 -0.65
CA GLY A 251 4.88 30.42 -2.01
C GLY A 251 3.91 31.54 -2.43
N THR A 252 3.59 31.61 -3.69
CA THR A 252 2.74 32.71 -4.23
C THR A 252 1.33 32.70 -3.64
N ASP A 253 0.81 31.54 -3.21
CA ASP A 253 -0.62 31.39 -2.88
C ASP A 253 -0.89 30.80 -1.49
N TRP A 254 0.11 30.36 -0.75
CA TRP A 254 -0.04 29.90 0.64
C TRP A 254 1.08 30.38 1.57
N ASN A 255 0.81 30.39 2.85
CA ASN A 255 1.71 30.91 3.87
C ASN A 255 2.84 29.95 4.21
N THR A 256 3.91 30.49 4.77
CA THR A 256 5.05 29.72 5.30
C THR A 256 4.58 28.61 6.25
N GLY A 257 5.02 27.40 5.99
CA GLY A 257 4.68 26.20 6.75
C GLY A 257 3.36 25.55 6.35
N ALA A 258 2.62 26.10 5.35
CA ALA A 258 1.40 25.49 4.84
C ALA A 258 1.67 24.08 4.30
N TRP A 259 0.70 23.20 4.47
CA TRP A 259 0.70 21.88 3.86
C TRP A 259 -0.23 21.88 2.66
N ALA A 260 0.17 21.20 1.61
CA ALA A 260 -0.64 21.05 0.41
C ALA A 260 -0.85 19.58 0.06
N VAL A 261 -2.03 19.28 -0.46
CA VAL A 261 -2.42 17.96 -0.94
C VAL A 261 -2.73 18.02 -2.43
N GLY A 262 -2.15 17.10 -3.17
CA GLY A 262 -2.39 16.93 -4.59
C GLY A 262 -1.61 17.87 -5.50
N ARG A 263 -0.70 18.67 -4.93
CA ARG A 263 0.17 19.58 -5.69
C ARG A 263 1.42 19.95 -4.91
N GLY A 264 2.52 20.16 -5.64
CA GLY A 264 3.79 20.64 -5.12
C GLY A 264 4.01 22.13 -5.35
N LEU A 265 5.15 22.62 -4.89
CA LEU A 265 5.67 23.96 -5.13
C LEU A 265 7.10 23.83 -5.67
N TYR A 266 7.37 24.46 -6.81
CA TYR A 266 8.69 24.51 -7.43
C TYR A 266 8.90 25.86 -8.09
N ALA A 267 10.08 26.46 -7.90
CA ALA A 267 10.43 27.76 -8.47
C ALA A 267 9.39 28.87 -8.18
N GLY A 268 8.80 28.85 -6.97
CA GLY A 268 7.78 29.81 -6.55
C GLY A 268 6.38 29.60 -7.17
N GLY A 269 6.20 28.56 -7.96
CA GLY A 269 4.93 28.26 -8.64
C GLY A 269 4.29 26.94 -8.18
N HIS A 270 2.96 26.87 -8.20
CA HIS A 270 2.23 25.63 -7.99
C HIS A 270 2.41 24.71 -9.18
N THR A 271 2.98 23.54 -8.94
CA THR A 271 3.35 22.58 -9.98
C THR A 271 3.15 21.14 -9.49
N ASP A 272 3.57 20.16 -10.26
CA ASP A 272 3.66 18.76 -9.85
C ASP A 272 2.32 18.20 -9.37
N ARG A 273 1.27 18.45 -10.15
CA ARG A 273 -0.08 17.96 -9.90
C ARG A 273 -0.09 16.44 -9.70
N ALA A 274 -0.81 15.93 -8.70
CA ALA A 274 -0.82 14.53 -8.33
C ALA A 274 -1.29 13.57 -9.43
N PHE A 275 -2.14 13.99 -10.37
CA PHE A 275 -2.71 13.15 -11.43
C PHE A 275 -3.15 11.79 -10.88
N GLY A 276 -4.30 11.77 -10.21
CA GLY A 276 -4.83 10.57 -9.60
C GLY A 276 -5.82 10.87 -8.48
N LEU A 277 -6.14 9.82 -7.73
CA LEU A 277 -7.00 9.94 -6.56
C LEU A 277 -6.14 9.95 -5.30
N ILE A 278 -6.56 10.76 -4.33
CA ILE A 278 -5.92 10.87 -3.01
C ILE A 278 -6.99 10.67 -1.96
N ASP A 279 -6.59 9.99 -0.88
CA ASP A 279 -7.50 9.71 0.23
C ASP A 279 -6.71 9.57 1.54
N GLU A 280 -7.41 9.82 2.67
CA GLU A 280 -6.93 9.51 4.02
C GLU A 280 -5.52 10.06 4.30
N VAL A 281 -5.36 11.38 4.19
CA VAL A 281 -4.08 12.05 4.44
C VAL A 281 -3.92 12.41 5.90
N ARG A 282 -2.90 11.85 6.58
CA ARG A 282 -2.61 12.08 8.00
C ARG A 282 -1.19 12.59 8.20
N ILE A 283 -1.05 13.59 9.09
CA ILE A 283 0.23 14.10 9.56
C ILE A 283 0.32 13.91 11.07
N SER A 284 1.38 13.27 11.53
CA SER A 284 1.69 13.04 12.94
C SER A 284 3.06 13.64 13.28
N ASN A 285 3.22 14.19 14.47
CA ASN A 285 4.48 14.77 14.96
C ASN A 285 5.36 13.74 15.72
N SER A 286 5.26 12.50 15.36
CA SER A 286 6.00 11.37 15.92
C SER A 286 6.30 10.33 14.85
N ALA A 287 7.33 9.52 15.07
CA ALA A 287 7.65 8.36 14.25
C ALA A 287 6.73 7.19 14.61
N LEU A 288 5.67 6.98 13.83
CA LEU A 288 4.75 5.86 14.01
C LEU A 288 5.39 4.54 13.62
N ALA A 289 5.09 3.50 14.38
CA ALA A 289 5.37 2.14 13.93
C ALA A 289 4.39 1.72 12.80
N PRO A 290 4.77 0.80 11.90
CA PRO A 290 3.88 0.33 10.83
C PRO A 290 2.52 -0.21 11.32
N SER A 291 2.46 -0.73 12.55
CA SER A 291 1.20 -1.17 13.19
C SER A 291 0.23 -0.04 13.54
N GLU A 292 0.70 1.19 13.51
CA GLU A 292 -0.07 2.40 13.84
C GLU A 292 -0.53 3.14 12.58
N PHE A 293 -0.12 2.68 11.39
CA PHE A 293 -0.55 3.30 10.13
C PHE A 293 -2.04 3.08 9.87
N LEU A 294 -2.67 4.02 9.18
CA LEU A 294 -4.11 3.98 8.90
C LEU A 294 -4.57 2.67 8.25
N PHE A 295 -3.76 2.14 7.34
CA PHE A 295 -4.03 0.90 6.61
C PHE A 295 -3.22 -0.29 7.13
N ALA A 296 -2.72 -0.22 8.37
CA ALA A 296 -2.10 -1.37 9.01
C ALA A 296 -3.10 -2.53 9.16
N PRO A 297 -2.74 -3.76 8.80
CA PRO A 297 -3.60 -4.92 9.00
C PRO A 297 -4.03 -5.03 10.47
N ARG A 298 -5.33 -5.19 10.69
CA ARG A 298 -5.90 -5.32 12.04
C ARG A 298 -6.76 -6.56 12.14
N PRO A 299 -6.24 -7.64 12.74
CA PRO A 299 -6.98 -8.88 12.90
C PRO A 299 -8.23 -8.71 13.77
N LEU A 300 -9.33 -9.29 13.33
CA LEU A 300 -10.61 -9.28 14.03
C LEU A 300 -11.09 -10.71 14.30
N ILE A 301 -11.59 -10.96 15.51
CA ILE A 301 -12.28 -12.20 15.86
C ILE A 301 -13.73 -12.09 15.40
N GLY A 302 -14.19 -13.09 14.65
CA GLY A 302 -15.57 -13.20 14.20
C GLY A 302 -16.09 -14.63 14.19
N ASN A 303 -17.38 -14.80 13.88
CA ASN A 303 -18.03 -16.10 13.73
C ASN A 303 -17.81 -17.05 14.93
N LEU A 304 -18.07 -16.56 16.15
CA LEU A 304 -17.98 -17.39 17.35
C LEU A 304 -19.05 -18.46 17.32
N ASN A 305 -18.64 -19.70 17.49
CA ASN A 305 -19.52 -20.86 17.52
C ASN A 305 -19.11 -21.82 18.67
N ALA A 306 -20.08 -22.21 19.48
CA ALA A 306 -19.86 -23.15 20.61
C ALA A 306 -20.67 -24.43 20.32
N VAL A 307 -19.96 -25.48 19.91
CA VAL A 307 -20.56 -26.79 19.58
C VAL A 307 -19.71 -27.92 20.13
N GLY A 308 -20.34 -28.95 20.68
CA GLY A 308 -19.69 -30.18 21.14
C GLY A 308 -18.63 -29.96 22.24
N GLY A 309 -18.83 -28.95 23.09
CA GLY A 309 -17.87 -28.65 24.17
C GLY A 309 -16.65 -27.86 23.71
N ASN A 310 -16.65 -27.39 22.47
CA ASN A 310 -15.58 -26.55 21.93
C ASN A 310 -16.09 -25.16 21.55
N LEU A 311 -15.26 -24.15 21.75
CA LEU A 311 -15.41 -22.81 21.16
C LEU A 311 -14.54 -22.72 19.91
N THR A 312 -15.16 -22.37 18.79
CA THR A 312 -14.46 -22.07 17.53
C THR A 312 -14.73 -20.62 17.13
N PHE A 313 -13.73 -19.94 16.63
CA PHE A 313 -13.89 -18.65 15.98
C PHE A 313 -12.92 -18.49 14.82
N ASN A 314 -13.29 -17.62 13.88
CA ASN A 314 -12.44 -17.22 12.76
C ASN A 314 -11.77 -15.89 13.08
N VAL A 315 -10.55 -15.74 12.60
CA VAL A 315 -9.81 -14.48 12.63
C VAL A 315 -9.58 -14.05 11.19
N THR A 316 -9.87 -12.79 10.90
CA THR A 316 -9.76 -12.20 9.56
C THR A 316 -9.03 -10.86 9.62
N GLY A 317 -8.54 -10.36 8.48
CA GLY A 317 -7.92 -9.03 8.38
C GLY A 317 -6.49 -8.96 8.92
N GLY A 318 -5.82 -10.09 9.07
CA GLY A 318 -4.39 -10.13 9.37
C GLY A 318 -3.52 -9.94 8.13
N GLN A 319 -2.24 -9.66 8.35
CA GLN A 319 -1.26 -9.64 7.26
C GLN A 319 -0.91 -11.08 6.88
N PRO A 320 -1.06 -11.49 5.60
CA PRO A 320 -0.66 -12.82 5.15
C PRO A 320 0.77 -13.17 5.55
N GLY A 321 0.97 -14.38 6.07
CA GLY A 321 2.28 -14.85 6.53
C GLY A 321 2.72 -14.31 7.91
N ALA A 322 2.06 -13.33 8.47
CA ALA A 322 2.36 -12.83 9.80
C ALA A 322 1.90 -13.81 10.88
N THR A 323 2.64 -13.86 11.99
CA THR A 323 2.29 -14.68 13.16
C THR A 323 1.31 -13.92 14.07
N CYS A 324 0.31 -14.63 14.57
CA CYS A 324 -0.65 -14.11 15.54
C CYS A 324 -0.71 -15.01 16.77
N LEU A 325 -0.53 -14.42 17.94
CA LEU A 325 -0.80 -15.09 19.20
C LEU A 325 -2.27 -14.90 19.56
N VAL A 326 -2.95 -16.00 19.86
CA VAL A 326 -4.27 -15.98 20.51
C VAL A 326 -4.02 -15.93 22.00
N LEU A 327 -4.43 -14.84 22.63
CA LEU A 327 -4.28 -14.59 24.06
C LEU A 327 -5.60 -14.88 24.79
N ARG A 328 -5.51 -15.36 26.01
CA ARG A 328 -6.67 -15.65 26.87
C ARG A 328 -6.48 -15.08 28.26
N SER A 329 -7.57 -14.57 28.84
CA SER A 329 -7.65 -14.14 30.24
C SER A 329 -9.03 -14.46 30.82
N ILE A 330 -9.12 -14.58 32.12
CA ILE A 330 -10.39 -14.62 32.88
C ILE A 330 -10.79 -13.24 33.38
N ASN A 331 -9.90 -12.26 33.25
CA ASN A 331 -10.13 -10.87 33.63
C ASN A 331 -9.92 -9.94 32.42
N PRO A 332 -10.98 -9.34 31.84
CA PRO A 332 -10.87 -8.46 30.69
C PRO A 332 -10.20 -7.11 31.02
N ALA A 333 -10.18 -6.72 32.29
CA ALA A 333 -9.53 -5.47 32.74
C ALA A 333 -8.02 -5.62 32.95
N ALA A 334 -7.47 -6.85 32.91
CA ALA A 334 -6.03 -7.07 33.03
C ALA A 334 -5.30 -6.50 31.79
N PRO A 335 -4.13 -5.85 31.98
CA PRO A 335 -3.29 -5.45 30.86
C PRO A 335 -2.98 -6.65 29.93
N LEU A 336 -2.92 -6.44 28.62
CA LEU A 336 -2.64 -7.51 27.65
C LEU A 336 -1.33 -8.25 27.89
N SER A 337 -0.35 -7.61 28.52
CA SER A 337 0.90 -8.24 28.94
C SER A 337 0.72 -9.37 29.98
N GLN A 338 -0.43 -9.40 30.66
CA GLN A 338 -0.79 -10.43 31.65
C GLN A 338 -1.70 -11.52 31.07
N TRP A 339 -2.09 -11.40 29.78
CA TRP A 339 -2.89 -12.43 29.13
C TRP A 339 -1.99 -13.57 28.64
N GLY A 340 -2.40 -14.80 28.93
CA GLY A 340 -1.63 -15.99 28.53
C GLY A 340 -1.83 -16.34 27.06
N PRO A 341 -0.77 -16.61 26.29
CA PRO A 341 -0.90 -17.14 24.94
C PRO A 341 -1.42 -18.58 24.99
N VAL A 342 -2.49 -18.87 24.26
CA VAL A 342 -3.07 -20.22 24.16
C VAL A 342 -2.82 -20.87 22.81
N ALA A 343 -2.47 -20.09 21.81
CA ALA A 343 -2.03 -20.58 20.50
C ALA A 343 -1.17 -19.54 19.78
N SER A 344 -0.31 -20.05 18.90
CA SER A 344 0.31 -19.28 17.83
C SER A 344 -0.24 -19.76 16.49
N ARG A 345 -0.59 -18.84 15.61
CA ARG A 345 -1.13 -19.11 14.27
C ARG A 345 -0.45 -18.20 13.27
N VAL A 346 -0.32 -18.68 12.04
CA VAL A 346 0.12 -17.87 10.90
C VAL A 346 -1.11 -17.56 10.06
N PHE A 347 -1.27 -16.32 9.64
CA PHE A 347 -2.33 -15.95 8.73
C PHE A 347 -2.12 -16.61 7.38
N ASP A 348 -3.18 -17.19 6.84
CA ASP A 348 -3.20 -17.72 5.48
C ASP A 348 -3.03 -16.58 4.44
N ALA A 349 -3.02 -16.94 3.17
CA ALA A 349 -2.87 -16.00 2.07
C ALA A 349 -4.00 -14.94 1.98
N ASN A 350 -5.14 -15.20 2.62
CA ASN A 350 -6.27 -14.26 2.73
C ASN A 350 -6.24 -13.42 4.01
N GLY A 351 -5.20 -13.56 4.83
CA GLY A 351 -5.11 -12.90 6.13
C GLY A 351 -6.05 -13.50 7.18
N ASN A 352 -6.36 -14.79 7.08
CA ASN A 352 -7.32 -15.45 7.95
C ASN A 352 -6.70 -16.68 8.64
N PHE A 353 -7.32 -17.11 9.75
CA PHE A 353 -7.17 -18.44 10.32
C PHE A 353 -8.39 -18.79 11.18
N SER A 354 -8.59 -20.08 11.44
CA SER A 354 -9.55 -20.58 12.42
C SER A 354 -8.84 -21.06 13.69
N PHE A 355 -9.50 -20.84 14.83
CA PHE A 355 -9.03 -21.29 16.13
C PHE A 355 -10.13 -22.03 16.87
N THR A 356 -9.81 -23.19 17.42
CA THR A 356 -10.72 -24.01 18.24
C THR A 356 -10.06 -24.32 19.59
N THR A 357 -10.82 -24.18 20.66
CA THR A 357 -10.38 -24.51 22.03
C THR A 357 -11.51 -25.18 22.80
N PRO A 358 -11.22 -26.16 23.67
CA PRO A 358 -12.22 -26.71 24.57
C PRO A 358 -12.81 -25.65 25.49
N ILE A 359 -14.11 -25.76 25.76
CA ILE A 359 -14.79 -24.99 26.79
C ILE A 359 -14.59 -25.75 28.13
N THR A 360 -13.82 -25.15 29.03
CA THR A 360 -13.60 -25.75 30.36
C THR A 360 -14.77 -25.41 31.30
N GLN A 361 -15.39 -26.43 31.91
CA GLN A 361 -16.55 -26.25 32.78
C GLN A 361 -16.21 -25.55 34.11
N ASP A 362 -14.96 -25.62 34.52
CA ASP A 362 -14.50 -25.09 35.82
C ASP A 362 -14.20 -23.58 35.81
N THR A 363 -14.30 -22.95 34.66
CA THR A 363 -14.01 -21.50 34.52
C THR A 363 -15.25 -20.81 33.96
N PRO A 364 -15.88 -19.89 34.72
CA PRO A 364 -17.18 -19.33 34.35
C PRO A 364 -17.12 -18.40 33.10
N GLN A 365 -15.92 -17.91 32.77
CA GLN A 365 -15.75 -17.04 31.60
C GLN A 365 -14.30 -17.05 31.09
N HIS A 366 -14.15 -16.89 29.79
CA HIS A 366 -12.89 -16.65 29.11
C HIS A 366 -13.01 -15.47 28.15
N PHE A 367 -11.99 -14.63 28.13
CA PHE A 367 -11.85 -13.53 27.18
C PHE A 367 -10.68 -13.84 26.26
N PHE A 368 -10.81 -13.52 24.97
CA PHE A 368 -9.78 -13.72 23.97
C PHE A 368 -9.35 -12.41 23.35
N SER A 369 -8.09 -12.29 23.05
CA SER A 369 -7.51 -11.18 22.31
C SER A 369 -6.45 -11.70 21.33
N LEU A 370 -6.05 -10.87 20.40
CA LEU A 370 -5.08 -11.19 19.36
C LEU A 370 -3.86 -10.27 19.50
N LYS A 371 -2.67 -10.85 19.34
CA LYS A 371 -1.42 -10.11 19.21
C LYS A 371 -0.73 -10.56 17.94
N ALA A 372 -0.94 -9.82 16.85
CA ALA A 372 -0.27 -10.06 15.58
C ALA A 372 1.10 -9.40 15.56
N THR A 373 2.08 -10.08 14.98
CA THR A 373 3.37 -9.51 14.62
C THR A 373 3.27 -9.11 13.16
N LEU A 374 3.41 -7.82 12.87
CA LEU A 374 3.47 -7.35 11.50
C LEU A 374 4.82 -7.69 10.88
N LEU A 375 4.79 -8.14 9.64
CA LEU A 375 5.98 -8.25 8.83
C LEU A 375 6.38 -6.83 8.41
N THR A 376 7.54 -6.38 8.84
CA THR A 376 8.08 -5.05 8.50
C THR A 376 8.84 -5.06 7.17
N SER A 377 9.15 -6.26 6.70
CA SER A 377 9.73 -6.54 5.37
C SER A 377 8.96 -7.71 4.78
N PRO A 378 8.95 -7.88 3.46
CA PRO A 378 8.50 -9.12 2.86
C PRO A 378 9.20 -10.29 3.54
N PRO A 379 8.52 -11.45 3.77
CA PRO A 379 9.21 -12.64 4.21
C PRO A 379 10.41 -12.84 3.27
N ALA A 380 11.56 -13.17 3.83
CA ALA A 380 12.72 -13.55 3.04
C ALA A 380 12.35 -14.87 2.32
N GLY A 381 11.69 -14.75 1.17
CA GLY A 381 11.44 -15.88 0.29
C GLY A 381 12.77 -16.36 -0.28
N ALA A 382 12.78 -17.58 -0.75
CA ALA A 382 13.97 -18.18 -1.31
C ALA A 382 14.13 -17.91 -2.82
N LEU A 383 13.12 -17.34 -3.49
CA LEU A 383 13.23 -16.91 -4.87
C LEU A 383 14.17 -15.71 -4.96
N THR A 384 15.17 -15.83 -5.81
CA THR A 384 16.17 -14.79 -6.07
C THR A 384 16.35 -14.57 -7.56
N TYR A 385 16.96 -13.46 -7.96
CA TYR A 385 17.35 -13.26 -9.34
C TYR A 385 18.72 -12.57 -9.48
N SER A 386 19.30 -12.68 -10.66
CA SER A 386 20.43 -11.87 -11.12
C SER A 386 20.21 -11.46 -12.57
N LEU A 387 20.91 -10.42 -13.00
CA LEU A 387 20.96 -10.08 -14.42
C LEU A 387 21.95 -11.01 -15.15
N ALA A 388 21.67 -11.32 -16.40
CA ALA A 388 22.56 -12.08 -17.26
C ALA A 388 23.88 -11.35 -17.52
N GLY A 389 24.94 -12.08 -17.82
CA GLY A 389 26.26 -11.49 -18.09
C GLY A 389 26.22 -10.45 -19.22
N GLY A 390 26.98 -9.37 -19.06
CA GLY A 390 26.99 -8.27 -20.01
C GLY A 390 25.89 -7.21 -19.79
N TRP A 391 25.13 -7.30 -18.72
CA TRP A 391 24.07 -6.35 -18.38
C TRP A 391 24.56 -4.89 -18.26
N GLU A 392 25.85 -4.69 -17.99
CA GLU A 392 26.46 -3.36 -17.91
C GLU A 392 26.38 -2.60 -19.26
N THR A 393 26.30 -3.34 -20.35
CA THR A 393 26.21 -2.78 -21.72
C THR A 393 24.79 -2.48 -22.18
N TRP A 394 23.78 -2.90 -21.40
CA TRP A 394 22.38 -2.62 -21.76
C TRP A 394 22.09 -1.13 -21.66
N PRO A 395 21.17 -0.59 -22.49
CA PRO A 395 20.71 0.79 -22.29
C PRO A 395 20.27 1.01 -20.85
N ALA A 396 20.66 2.12 -20.24
CA ALA A 396 20.46 2.37 -18.82
C ALA A 396 18.98 2.36 -18.41
N ASP A 397 18.10 2.87 -19.27
CA ASP A 397 16.66 2.87 -19.08
C ASP A 397 16.04 1.47 -19.16
N VAL A 398 16.49 0.63 -20.11
CA VAL A 398 16.09 -0.77 -20.22
C VAL A 398 16.48 -1.53 -18.96
N ARG A 399 17.73 -1.39 -18.56
CA ARG A 399 18.25 -2.03 -17.35
C ARG A 399 17.44 -1.64 -16.10
N ALA A 400 17.16 -0.35 -15.94
CA ALA A 400 16.36 0.15 -14.82
C ALA A 400 14.95 -0.46 -14.81
N ARG A 401 14.28 -0.55 -15.98
CA ARG A 401 12.95 -1.15 -16.08
C ARG A 401 12.97 -2.65 -15.75
N ILE A 402 13.96 -3.40 -16.25
CA ILE A 402 14.08 -4.85 -16.00
C ILE A 402 14.35 -5.11 -14.51
N ILE A 403 15.29 -4.38 -13.90
CA ILE A 403 15.58 -4.51 -12.46
C ILE A 403 14.31 -4.28 -11.66
N TYR A 404 13.62 -3.19 -11.93
CA TYR A 404 12.38 -2.87 -11.25
C TYR A 404 11.31 -3.96 -11.41
N ALA A 405 11.10 -4.43 -12.64
CA ALA A 405 10.13 -5.47 -12.94
C ALA A 405 10.42 -6.75 -12.15
N MET A 406 11.68 -7.16 -12.12
CA MET A 406 12.14 -8.36 -11.40
C MET A 406 12.08 -8.19 -9.88
N ASP A 407 12.49 -7.03 -9.35
CA ASP A 407 12.37 -6.72 -7.92
C ASP A 407 10.93 -6.86 -7.43
N GLY A 408 9.99 -6.29 -8.19
CA GLY A 408 8.57 -6.39 -7.89
C GLY A 408 8.04 -7.83 -7.95
N ALA A 409 8.34 -8.55 -9.03
CA ALA A 409 7.87 -9.92 -9.22
C ALA A 409 8.43 -10.86 -8.15
N VAL A 410 9.73 -10.82 -7.89
CA VAL A 410 10.37 -11.65 -6.87
C VAL A 410 9.83 -11.32 -5.47
N ALA A 411 9.60 -10.04 -5.15
CA ALA A 411 8.98 -9.64 -3.90
C ALA A 411 7.56 -10.21 -3.75
N GLU A 412 6.74 -10.20 -4.81
CA GLU A 412 5.37 -10.72 -4.78
C GLU A 412 5.36 -12.25 -4.63
N TYR A 413 6.23 -12.96 -5.36
CA TYR A 413 6.40 -14.41 -5.20
C TYR A 413 6.86 -14.79 -3.79
N ASN A 414 7.84 -14.09 -3.24
CA ASN A 414 8.35 -14.33 -1.89
C ASN A 414 7.34 -13.93 -0.80
N ARG A 415 6.40 -13.04 -1.11
CA ARG A 415 5.34 -12.62 -0.20
C ARG A 415 4.27 -13.68 0.01
N TYR A 416 3.91 -14.40 -1.06
CA TYR A 416 2.76 -15.31 -1.06
C TYR A 416 3.12 -16.78 -1.29
N GLY A 417 4.39 -17.09 -1.53
CA GLY A 417 4.86 -18.45 -1.75
C GLY A 417 6.27 -18.70 -1.21
N THR A 418 6.65 -19.98 -1.17
CA THR A 418 7.95 -20.46 -0.71
C THR A 418 8.70 -21.11 -1.89
N PHE A 419 8.97 -20.29 -2.92
CA PHE A 419 9.73 -20.74 -4.07
C PHE A 419 11.23 -20.68 -3.78
N ASN A 420 11.99 -21.68 -4.22
CA ASN A 420 13.40 -21.84 -3.85
C ASN A 420 14.29 -21.96 -5.10
N GLU A 421 14.09 -21.03 -6.04
CA GLU A 421 14.80 -21.00 -7.31
C GLU A 421 15.57 -19.69 -7.49
N HIS A 422 16.47 -19.72 -8.48
CA HIS A 422 17.19 -18.52 -8.95
C HIS A 422 16.85 -18.24 -10.41
N ILE A 423 16.51 -16.98 -10.70
CA ILE A 423 16.15 -16.51 -12.04
C ILE A 423 17.32 -15.70 -12.61
N THR A 424 17.70 -15.98 -13.85
CA THR A 424 18.59 -15.13 -14.62
C THR A 424 17.75 -14.31 -15.60
N ALA A 425 17.64 -13.02 -15.36
CA ALA A 425 16.92 -12.08 -16.21
C ALA A 425 17.85 -11.50 -17.27
N ASN A 426 17.47 -11.61 -18.53
CA ASN A 426 18.23 -11.14 -19.68
C ASN A 426 17.48 -10.08 -20.47
N TYR A 427 18.22 -9.20 -21.14
CA TYR A 427 17.70 -8.32 -22.19
C TYR A 427 18.12 -8.86 -23.56
N ASN A 428 17.12 -9.20 -24.38
CA ASN A 428 17.32 -9.70 -25.73
C ASN A 428 16.45 -8.89 -26.72
N PRO A 429 17.02 -7.91 -27.44
CA PRO A 429 16.28 -7.10 -28.41
C PRO A 429 15.58 -7.91 -29.52
N GLY A 430 16.01 -9.15 -29.75
CA GLY A 430 15.40 -10.05 -30.73
C GLY A 430 14.10 -10.70 -30.28
N VAL A 431 13.74 -10.59 -28.99
CA VAL A 431 12.47 -11.06 -28.45
C VAL A 431 11.41 -9.96 -28.64
N PRO A 432 10.25 -10.26 -29.26
CA PRO A 432 9.25 -9.24 -29.52
C PRO A 432 8.54 -8.73 -28.25
N THR A 433 8.41 -9.58 -27.24
CA THR A 433 7.72 -9.30 -25.97
C THR A 433 8.64 -9.64 -24.79
N ALA A 434 8.38 -10.74 -24.14
CA ALA A 434 9.24 -11.42 -23.19
C ALA A 434 9.04 -12.92 -23.34
N GLN A 435 9.93 -13.71 -22.80
CA GLN A 435 9.82 -15.17 -22.78
C GLN A 435 10.62 -15.76 -21.63
N ALA A 436 10.23 -16.97 -21.20
CA ALA A 436 10.97 -17.68 -20.17
C ALA A 436 10.94 -19.20 -20.40
N SER A 437 11.88 -19.89 -19.77
CA SER A 437 11.97 -21.35 -19.78
C SER A 437 12.10 -21.88 -18.36
N PHE A 438 11.62 -23.10 -18.16
CA PHE A 438 11.80 -23.80 -16.89
C PHE A 438 13.27 -23.87 -16.48
N GLY A 439 13.53 -23.65 -15.19
CA GLY A 439 14.90 -23.64 -14.65
C GLY A 439 15.53 -22.26 -14.57
N GLY A 440 14.74 -21.19 -14.70
CA GLY A 440 15.15 -19.84 -14.25
C GLY A 440 15.71 -18.92 -15.33
N TRP A 441 15.55 -19.19 -16.62
CA TRP A 441 15.94 -18.24 -17.67
C TRP A 441 14.73 -17.42 -18.13
N LEU A 442 14.88 -16.07 -18.06
CA LEU A 442 13.84 -15.11 -18.43
C LEU A 442 14.43 -14.01 -19.32
N GLU A 443 13.80 -13.68 -20.43
CA GLU A 443 14.26 -12.66 -21.39
C GLU A 443 13.20 -11.59 -21.62
N PHE A 444 13.63 -10.34 -21.61
CA PHE A 444 12.83 -9.18 -21.99
C PHE A 444 13.27 -8.68 -23.37
N GLY A 445 12.30 -8.42 -24.24
CA GLY A 445 12.52 -7.78 -25.53
C GLY A 445 12.75 -6.27 -25.42
N SER A 446 12.94 -5.62 -26.60
CA SER A 446 13.20 -4.18 -26.68
C SER A 446 11.98 -3.29 -26.42
N ASN A 447 10.76 -3.83 -26.52
CA ASN A 447 9.54 -3.07 -26.32
C ASN A 447 9.32 -2.74 -24.83
N PRO A 448 9.36 -1.44 -24.42
CA PRO A 448 9.21 -1.04 -23.02
C PRO A 448 7.90 -1.49 -22.36
N SER A 449 6.84 -1.69 -23.17
CA SER A 449 5.53 -2.14 -22.68
C SER A 449 5.57 -3.55 -22.06
N TYR A 450 6.60 -4.32 -22.37
CA TYR A 450 6.83 -5.64 -21.79
C TYR A 450 7.97 -5.68 -20.77
N GLN A 451 8.68 -4.58 -20.55
CA GLN A 451 9.71 -4.45 -19.51
C GLN A 451 9.09 -3.94 -18.22
N GLN A 452 8.10 -4.66 -17.67
CA GLN A 452 7.28 -4.22 -16.56
C GLN A 452 6.94 -5.35 -15.58
N PHE A 453 6.49 -4.96 -14.40
CA PHE A 453 6.18 -5.87 -13.29
C PHE A 453 5.27 -7.04 -13.69
N ARG A 454 4.17 -6.77 -14.41
CA ARG A 454 3.22 -7.82 -14.83
C ARG A 454 3.90 -8.87 -15.70
N THR A 455 4.69 -8.42 -16.67
CA THR A 455 5.45 -9.31 -17.54
C THR A 455 6.45 -10.13 -16.73
N ALA A 456 7.20 -9.51 -15.82
CA ALA A 456 8.12 -10.25 -14.96
C ALA A 456 7.40 -11.29 -14.09
N LEU A 457 6.22 -10.94 -13.54
CA LEU A 457 5.40 -11.85 -12.75
C LEU A 457 4.99 -13.08 -13.58
N HIS A 458 4.60 -12.88 -14.84
CA HIS A 458 4.24 -13.92 -15.79
C HIS A 458 5.42 -14.80 -16.17
N GLU A 459 6.41 -14.21 -16.69
CA GLU A 459 7.56 -14.97 -17.14
C GLU A 459 8.20 -15.76 -15.99
N THR A 460 8.12 -15.23 -14.77
CA THR A 460 8.52 -15.97 -13.58
C THR A 460 7.70 -17.25 -13.40
N ALA A 461 6.39 -17.26 -13.70
CA ALA A 461 5.59 -18.48 -13.63
C ALA A 461 6.09 -19.54 -14.62
N HIS A 462 6.51 -19.14 -15.80
CA HIS A 462 7.12 -20.05 -16.78
C HIS A 462 8.47 -20.61 -16.28
N THR A 463 9.30 -19.79 -15.61
CA THR A 463 10.54 -20.31 -15.02
C THR A 463 10.27 -21.35 -13.93
N LEU A 464 9.12 -21.25 -13.26
CA LEU A 464 8.68 -22.10 -12.18
C LEU A 464 7.82 -23.30 -12.63
N GLY A 465 7.62 -23.47 -13.94
CA GLY A 465 7.07 -24.68 -14.54
C GLY A 465 5.73 -24.55 -15.27
N VAL A 466 5.06 -23.40 -15.21
CA VAL A 466 3.80 -23.17 -15.94
C VAL A 466 4.07 -23.21 -17.45
N GLY A 467 3.38 -24.10 -18.17
CA GLY A 467 3.49 -24.22 -19.62
C GLY A 467 4.83 -24.67 -20.15
N THR A 468 5.83 -24.89 -19.31
CA THR A 468 7.22 -25.18 -19.71
C THR A 468 7.73 -26.53 -19.24
N THR A 469 6.88 -27.31 -18.57
CA THR A 469 7.22 -28.66 -18.07
C THR A 469 6.23 -29.70 -18.55
N TRP A 470 6.65 -30.97 -18.63
CA TRP A 470 5.74 -32.06 -18.96
C TRP A 470 4.69 -32.28 -17.84
N GLN A 471 5.05 -32.01 -16.58
CA GLN A 471 4.15 -32.12 -15.45
C GLN A 471 2.97 -31.14 -15.57
N TRP A 472 3.19 -29.98 -16.16
CA TRP A 472 2.11 -29.05 -16.47
C TRP A 472 1.08 -29.70 -17.40
N GLY A 473 1.51 -30.22 -18.52
CA GLY A 473 0.63 -30.91 -19.47
C GLY A 473 -0.06 -32.15 -18.90
N ALA A 474 0.60 -32.87 -18.00
CA ALA A 474 0.04 -34.05 -17.33
C ALA A 474 -1.12 -33.74 -16.39
N ASN A 475 -1.22 -32.51 -15.91
CA ASN A 475 -2.32 -32.04 -15.05
C ASN A 475 -3.44 -31.34 -15.84
N LEU A 476 -3.40 -31.37 -17.17
CA LEU A 476 -4.45 -30.81 -18.02
C LEU A 476 -5.28 -31.93 -18.70
N SER A 477 -6.59 -31.76 -18.67
CA SER A 477 -7.52 -32.58 -19.42
C SER A 477 -8.51 -31.70 -20.17
N GLY A 478 -8.48 -31.78 -21.52
CA GLY A 478 -9.34 -30.93 -22.35
C GLY A 478 -9.14 -29.42 -22.14
N GLY A 479 -7.92 -28.99 -21.78
CA GLY A 479 -7.63 -27.60 -21.48
C GLY A 479 -8.07 -27.14 -20.09
N VAL A 480 -8.46 -28.06 -19.21
CA VAL A 480 -8.85 -27.75 -17.82
C VAL A 480 -7.84 -28.38 -16.85
N TRP A 481 -7.46 -27.64 -15.83
CA TRP A 481 -6.58 -28.14 -14.78
C TRP A 481 -7.29 -29.17 -13.89
N THR A 482 -6.66 -30.30 -13.64
CA THR A 482 -7.23 -31.43 -12.89
C THR A 482 -6.50 -31.73 -11.59
N GLY A 483 -5.35 -31.10 -11.33
CA GLY A 483 -4.58 -31.29 -10.11
C GLY A 483 -5.34 -30.82 -8.87
N ALA A 484 -5.34 -31.61 -7.83
CA ALA A 484 -6.20 -31.42 -6.66
C ALA A 484 -5.94 -30.12 -5.90
N ASN A 485 -4.66 -29.70 -5.79
CA ASN A 485 -4.30 -28.46 -5.08
C ASN A 485 -4.73 -27.23 -5.88
N GLY A 486 -4.52 -27.21 -7.22
CA GLY A 486 -4.96 -26.14 -8.09
C GLY A 486 -6.48 -25.99 -8.11
N VAL A 487 -7.22 -27.10 -8.18
CA VAL A 487 -8.68 -27.12 -8.08
C VAL A 487 -9.14 -26.60 -6.73
N ALA A 488 -8.56 -27.04 -5.63
CA ALA A 488 -8.92 -26.55 -4.30
C ALA A 488 -8.65 -25.04 -4.16
N GLN A 489 -7.54 -24.56 -4.74
CA GLN A 489 -7.19 -23.15 -4.67
C GLN A 489 -8.16 -22.25 -5.46
N ILE A 490 -8.55 -22.65 -6.68
CA ILE A 490 -9.53 -21.88 -7.46
C ILE A 490 -10.93 -21.91 -6.81
N HIS A 491 -11.31 -23.05 -6.22
CA HIS A 491 -12.56 -23.13 -5.46
C HIS A 491 -12.56 -22.20 -4.24
N ALA A 492 -11.41 -22.02 -3.58
CA ALA A 492 -11.27 -21.07 -2.48
C ALA A 492 -11.41 -19.61 -2.93
N PHE A 493 -11.09 -19.29 -4.19
CA PHE A 493 -11.23 -17.94 -4.74
C PHE A 493 -12.64 -17.66 -5.26
N ASP A 494 -13.16 -18.57 -6.08
CA ASP A 494 -14.30 -18.28 -6.95
C ASP A 494 -15.48 -19.27 -6.72
N GLY A 495 -15.37 -20.13 -5.71
CA GLY A 495 -16.43 -21.06 -5.32
C GLY A 495 -16.30 -22.47 -5.96
N PRO A 496 -17.15 -23.42 -5.52
CA PRO A 496 -16.95 -24.86 -5.76
C PRO A 496 -17.12 -25.31 -7.21
N ASN A 497 -17.63 -24.45 -8.08
CA ASN A 497 -17.81 -24.74 -9.51
C ASN A 497 -16.74 -24.07 -10.38
N ALA A 498 -15.80 -23.34 -9.78
CA ALA A 498 -14.76 -22.66 -10.52
C ALA A 498 -13.76 -23.65 -11.12
N GLN A 499 -13.25 -23.33 -12.29
CA GLN A 499 -12.25 -24.12 -13.00
C GLN A 499 -11.10 -23.25 -13.46
N VAL A 500 -9.93 -23.85 -13.60
CA VAL A 500 -8.77 -23.24 -14.24
C VAL A 500 -8.65 -23.80 -15.65
N TYR A 501 -8.60 -22.89 -16.61
CA TYR A 501 -8.43 -23.22 -18.03
C TYR A 501 -6.99 -22.94 -18.46
N SER A 502 -6.55 -23.61 -19.52
CA SER A 502 -5.23 -23.44 -20.12
C SER A 502 -5.26 -23.67 -21.62
N ASP A 503 -4.45 -22.92 -22.35
CA ASP A 503 -4.12 -23.17 -23.77
C ASP A 503 -2.95 -24.16 -23.95
N GLY A 504 -2.49 -24.74 -22.84
CA GLY A 504 -1.30 -25.59 -22.78
C GLY A 504 -0.05 -24.87 -22.31
N THR A 505 0.00 -23.55 -22.42
CA THR A 505 1.14 -22.71 -21.99
C THR A 505 0.77 -21.77 -20.86
N HIS A 506 -0.39 -21.14 -20.94
CA HIS A 506 -0.89 -20.14 -19.97
C HIS A 506 -2.10 -20.69 -19.23
N PHE A 507 -2.54 -19.99 -18.21
CA PHE A 507 -3.75 -20.36 -17.45
C PHE A 507 -4.61 -19.14 -17.12
N TRP A 508 -5.92 -19.37 -16.95
CA TRP A 508 -6.91 -18.39 -16.55
C TRP A 508 -8.06 -19.06 -15.77
N GLY A 509 -8.81 -18.27 -15.03
CA GLY A 509 -10.03 -18.71 -14.31
C GLY A 509 -11.26 -18.71 -15.18
N LEU A 510 -12.42 -18.79 -14.54
CA LEU A 510 -13.73 -18.98 -15.15
C LEU A 510 -14.08 -17.98 -16.25
N ASN A 511 -14.70 -18.54 -17.29
CA ASN A 511 -15.43 -17.88 -18.36
C ASN A 511 -14.65 -17.30 -19.52
N GLY A 512 -13.52 -17.84 -19.88
CA GLY A 512 -12.89 -17.67 -21.23
C GLY A 512 -13.08 -16.36 -22.01
N ALA A 513 -13.90 -15.46 -21.50
CA ALA A 513 -14.34 -14.21 -22.10
C ALA A 513 -14.38 -13.04 -21.12
N GLY A 514 -13.93 -13.20 -19.89
CA GLY A 514 -14.02 -12.16 -18.88
C GLY A 514 -12.68 -11.74 -18.31
N PRO A 515 -12.62 -10.54 -17.72
CA PRO A 515 -11.42 -9.96 -17.11
C PRO A 515 -10.94 -10.70 -15.84
N TYR A 516 -11.45 -11.87 -15.55
CA TYR A 516 -11.15 -12.68 -14.37
C TYR A 516 -10.21 -13.85 -14.65
N GLY A 517 -9.54 -13.86 -15.79
CA GLY A 517 -8.44 -14.78 -16.01
C GLY A 517 -7.35 -14.53 -14.98
N LEU A 518 -6.82 -15.59 -14.38
CA LEU A 518 -5.56 -15.52 -13.65
C LEU A 518 -4.39 -15.27 -14.61
N ASN A 519 -4.70 -14.94 -15.84
CA ASN A 519 -3.80 -14.37 -16.81
C ASN A 519 -3.77 -12.86 -16.59
N TYR A 520 -2.83 -12.41 -15.78
CA TYR A 520 -2.61 -11.05 -15.35
C TYR A 520 -2.24 -10.07 -16.47
N ASP A 521 -2.06 -10.51 -17.71
CA ASP A 521 -1.79 -9.61 -18.84
C ASP A 521 -2.89 -8.57 -19.03
N ASN A 522 -4.10 -8.86 -18.57
CA ASN A 522 -5.27 -8.00 -18.70
C ASN A 522 -5.72 -7.34 -17.39
N GLU A 523 -5.08 -7.66 -16.26
CA GLU A 523 -5.63 -7.32 -14.95
C GLU A 523 -4.60 -6.63 -14.06
N GLY A 524 -4.74 -5.35 -13.89
CA GLY A 524 -3.81 -4.52 -13.13
C GLY A 524 -4.15 -4.35 -11.65
N ASN A 525 -4.69 -5.37 -10.95
CA ASN A 525 -4.99 -5.23 -9.53
C ASN A 525 -4.17 -6.18 -8.65
N THR A 526 -3.89 -5.74 -7.43
CA THR A 526 -3.05 -6.46 -6.46
C THR A 526 -3.64 -7.82 -6.05
N GLU A 527 -4.96 -7.98 -6.08
CA GLU A 527 -5.62 -9.25 -5.75
C GLU A 527 -5.33 -10.30 -6.82
N ASN A 528 -5.28 -9.92 -8.08
CA ASN A 528 -4.95 -10.85 -9.16
C ASN A 528 -3.49 -11.29 -9.12
N PHE A 529 -2.57 -10.38 -8.76
CA PHE A 529 -1.17 -10.74 -8.57
C PHE A 529 -1.00 -11.74 -7.42
N ARG A 530 -1.67 -11.49 -6.30
CA ARG A 530 -1.71 -12.42 -5.17
C ARG A 530 -2.27 -13.79 -5.59
N ARG A 531 -3.41 -13.80 -6.28
CA ARG A 531 -4.05 -15.04 -6.76
C ARG A 531 -3.17 -15.79 -7.72
N HIS A 532 -2.48 -15.10 -8.63
CA HIS A 532 -1.53 -15.69 -9.55
C HIS A 532 -0.44 -16.47 -8.82
N VAL A 533 0.20 -15.86 -7.83
CA VAL A 533 1.26 -16.52 -7.03
C VAL A 533 0.72 -17.72 -6.25
N LEU A 534 -0.47 -17.60 -5.64
CA LEU A 534 -1.08 -18.69 -4.88
C LEU A 534 -1.52 -19.85 -5.78
N MET A 535 -2.03 -19.57 -6.98
CA MET A 535 -2.33 -20.60 -7.97
C MET A 535 -1.07 -21.34 -8.39
N LEU A 536 0.02 -20.60 -8.65
CA LEU A 536 1.30 -21.23 -8.99
C LEU A 536 1.81 -22.13 -7.87
N ALA A 537 1.72 -21.68 -6.62
CA ALA A 537 2.10 -22.50 -5.47
C ALA A 537 1.27 -23.79 -5.39
N ALA A 538 -0.02 -23.73 -5.71
CA ALA A 538 -0.88 -24.91 -5.78
C ALA A 538 -0.53 -25.83 -6.97
N PHE A 539 -0.28 -25.26 -8.15
CA PHE A 539 0.13 -26.01 -9.33
C PHE A 539 1.45 -26.75 -9.10
N ARG A 540 2.43 -26.10 -8.48
CA ARG A 540 3.72 -26.73 -8.19
C ARG A 540 3.60 -27.93 -7.25
N LYS A 541 2.65 -27.90 -6.31
CA LYS A 541 2.32 -29.07 -5.48
C LYS A 541 1.79 -30.21 -6.32
N ASP A 542 0.87 -29.92 -7.25
CA ASP A 542 0.31 -30.95 -8.15
C ASP A 542 1.37 -31.48 -9.11
N MET A 543 2.28 -30.62 -9.54
CA MET A 543 3.41 -31.00 -10.41
C MET A 543 4.56 -31.74 -9.70
N GLY A 544 4.55 -31.75 -8.36
CA GLY A 544 5.67 -32.33 -7.58
C GLY A 544 6.99 -31.55 -7.71
N LEU A 545 6.91 -30.23 -7.93
CA LEU A 545 8.04 -29.32 -8.11
C LEU A 545 8.32 -28.50 -6.84
N GLN A 546 8.24 -29.08 -5.66
CA GLN A 546 8.51 -28.39 -4.37
C GLN A 546 9.97 -28.47 -3.98
#